data_651531d91def4809c3a547b967dc46e9
#
_entry.id   651531d91def4809c3a547b967dc46e9
#
_cell.length_a   1.000
_cell.length_b   1.000
_cell.length_c   1.000
_cell.angle_alpha   90.00
_cell.angle_beta   90.00
_cell.angle_gamma   90.00
#
_symmetry.space_group_name_H-M   'P 1'
#
loop_
_entity.id
_entity.type
_entity.pdbx_description
1 polymer ?
#
loop_
_entity_poly.entity_id
_entity_poly.type
_entity_poly.pdbx_seq_one_letter_code
_entity_poly.pdbx_strand_id
1 'polypeptide(L)'
;MKDYQSILFPYAYNILGSAEDAKDAVQDVLYKHLSGGQKEVDNEKAYLIKAVINQSINIKEKNKKIRYGDEWLPEPIATEETDKAIRLNDIAAYSLLILLEKLNPKERAVFILKEGFGYAHEEIAEVLSATVENSRQLLSRARRKLDADKQVSRLEKPRQLLLQQFLQAVRDKDIHTLEHLLTEDIQYSADGGGAIKVVAKHCSGIKEVIDLLFLVYTRFQATATVVPTVVNHQPAFLYYRKEQLFLCQIFGFSSDGKISQINNVVDPQKLKGFKPGPRT
;
A
#
# COMPACT_ATOMS: atom_id res chain seq x y z
N MET A 1 -0.01 -15.07 26.40
CA MET A 1 0.86 -13.95 25.96
C MET A 1 0.00 -13.03 25.12
N LYS A 2 -0.09 -11.72 25.43
CA LYS A 2 -0.87 -10.79 24.62
C LYS A 2 -0.25 -10.71 23.25
N ASP A 3 -1.05 -10.84 22.18
CA ASP A 3 -0.58 -10.74 20.80
C ASP A 3 -0.37 -9.26 20.43
N TYR A 4 0.74 -8.70 20.93
CA TYR A 4 1.13 -7.33 20.59
C TYR A 4 1.54 -7.18 19.13
N GLN A 5 1.99 -8.23 18.48
CA GLN A 5 2.44 -8.17 17.09
C GLN A 5 1.28 -7.75 16.16
N SER A 6 0.11 -8.36 16.33
CA SER A 6 -1.09 -8.03 15.54
C SER A 6 -1.60 -6.61 15.79
N ILE A 7 -1.43 -6.11 17.02
CA ILE A 7 -1.86 -4.77 17.41
C ILE A 7 -0.92 -3.68 16.84
N LEU A 8 0.40 -3.93 16.87
CA LEU A 8 1.42 -2.94 16.52
C LEU A 8 1.67 -2.87 15.00
N PHE A 9 1.51 -4.00 14.29
CA PHE A 9 1.80 -4.10 12.87
C PHE A 9 1.07 -3.05 12.01
N PRO A 10 -0.24 -2.78 12.15
CA PRO A 10 -0.92 -1.77 11.34
C PRO A 10 -0.34 -0.35 11.50
N TYR A 11 0.09 0.02 12.71
CA TYR A 11 0.75 1.32 12.93
C TYR A 11 2.06 1.42 12.14
N ALA A 12 2.90 0.40 12.24
CA ALA A 12 4.17 0.35 11.53
C ALA A 12 3.98 0.32 10.02
N TYR A 13 3.12 -0.58 9.52
CA TYR A 13 2.89 -0.76 8.10
C TYR A 13 2.31 0.49 7.41
N ASN A 14 1.29 1.12 8.00
CA ASN A 14 0.70 2.32 7.44
C ASN A 14 1.69 3.49 7.37
N ILE A 15 2.68 3.55 8.29
CA ILE A 15 3.75 4.56 8.26
C ILE A 15 4.84 4.17 7.25
N LEU A 16 5.30 2.93 7.24
CA LEU A 16 6.43 2.47 6.44
C LEU A 16 6.03 2.17 4.99
N GLY A 17 4.86 1.56 4.76
CA GLY A 17 4.41 1.07 3.46
C GLY A 17 5.15 -0.20 3.01
N SER A 18 5.98 -0.80 3.86
CA SER A 18 6.68 -2.06 3.67
C SER A 18 6.28 -3.02 4.78
N ALA A 19 5.83 -4.21 4.42
CA ALA A 19 5.43 -5.23 5.39
C ALA A 19 6.65 -5.85 6.08
N GLU A 20 7.78 -5.97 5.36
CA GLU A 20 9.05 -6.44 5.91
C GLU A 20 9.57 -5.46 6.95
N ASP A 21 9.78 -4.18 6.58
CA ASP A 21 10.22 -3.13 7.51
C ASP A 21 9.27 -3.00 8.73
N ALA A 22 7.96 -3.19 8.52
CA ALA A 22 6.97 -3.10 9.60
C ALA A 22 7.11 -4.26 10.60
N LYS A 23 7.33 -5.49 10.12
CA LYS A 23 7.59 -6.66 10.98
C LYS A 23 8.86 -6.47 11.79
N ASP A 24 9.92 -5.99 11.14
CA ASP A 24 11.20 -5.72 11.79
C ASP A 24 11.08 -4.64 12.86
N ALA A 25 10.40 -3.54 12.57
CA ALA A 25 10.15 -2.48 13.53
C ALA A 25 9.38 -2.97 14.77
N VAL A 26 8.37 -3.82 14.56
CA VAL A 26 7.59 -4.44 15.66
C VAL A 26 8.46 -5.39 16.47
N GLN A 27 9.24 -6.25 15.82
CA GLN A 27 10.12 -7.19 16.52
C GLN A 27 11.19 -6.47 17.34
N ASP A 28 11.81 -5.45 16.78
CA ASP A 28 12.81 -4.61 17.49
C ASP A 28 12.24 -3.97 18.75
N VAL A 29 11.03 -3.43 18.66
CA VAL A 29 10.36 -2.79 19.82
C VAL A 29 10.02 -3.82 20.87
N LEU A 30 9.47 -4.97 20.50
CA LEU A 30 9.13 -6.05 21.43
C LEU A 30 10.38 -6.64 22.08
N TYR A 31 11.44 -6.85 21.32
CA TYR A 31 12.72 -7.35 21.85
C TYR A 31 13.33 -6.39 22.88
N LYS A 32 13.38 -5.10 22.57
CA LYS A 32 13.88 -4.06 23.49
C LYS A 32 13.05 -3.97 24.78
N HIS A 33 11.74 -4.12 24.65
CA HIS A 33 10.83 -4.12 25.81
C HIS A 33 11.08 -5.32 26.73
N LEU A 34 11.25 -6.51 26.15
CA LEU A 34 11.48 -7.75 26.90
C LEU A 34 12.89 -7.82 27.53
N SER A 35 13.92 -7.29 26.82
CA SER A 35 15.32 -7.33 27.28
C SER A 35 15.70 -6.19 28.21
N GLY A 36 14.95 -5.09 28.22
CA GLY A 36 15.25 -3.89 29.00
C GLY A 36 14.88 -3.94 30.49
N GLY A 37 14.51 -5.13 31.02
CA GLY A 37 13.95 -5.28 32.38
C GLY A 37 12.55 -4.65 32.46
N GLN A 38 11.59 -5.33 33.11
CA GLN A 38 10.23 -4.81 33.27
C GLN A 38 10.25 -3.45 33.99
N LYS A 39 10.33 -2.35 33.23
CA LYS A 39 9.89 -1.07 33.76
C LYS A 39 8.39 -1.19 33.95
N GLU A 40 7.92 -1.04 35.19
CA GLU A 40 6.48 -0.91 35.44
C GLU A 40 5.97 0.27 34.63
N VAL A 41 5.23 -0.05 33.58
CA VAL A 41 4.58 0.95 32.72
C VAL A 41 3.09 0.81 32.97
N ASP A 42 2.44 1.84 33.43
CA ASP A 42 1.01 1.84 33.77
C ASP A 42 0.13 1.37 32.61
N ASN A 43 0.54 1.70 31.37
CA ASN A 43 -0.13 1.26 30.14
C ASN A 43 0.87 0.72 29.10
N GLU A 44 1.20 -0.57 29.23
CA GLU A 44 2.14 -1.29 28.37
C GLU A 44 1.76 -1.17 26.87
N LYS A 45 0.46 -1.29 26.54
CA LYS A 45 -0.01 -1.17 25.16
C LYS A 45 0.26 0.21 24.57
N ALA A 46 -0.05 1.28 25.30
CA ALA A 46 0.20 2.66 24.85
C ALA A 46 1.69 2.92 24.68
N TYR A 47 2.52 2.43 25.60
CA TYR A 47 3.97 2.52 25.50
C TYR A 47 4.52 1.84 24.23
N LEU A 48 4.08 0.61 23.95
CA LEU A 48 4.52 -0.14 22.77
C LEU A 48 4.06 0.51 21.46
N ILE A 49 2.82 1.02 21.40
CA ILE A 49 2.32 1.78 20.25
C ILE A 49 3.17 3.03 20.02
N LYS A 50 3.45 3.81 21.05
CA LYS A 50 4.34 4.97 20.97
C LYS A 50 5.72 4.60 20.47
N ALA A 51 6.29 3.52 20.99
CA ALA A 51 7.61 3.04 20.59
C ALA A 51 7.67 2.61 19.12
N VAL A 52 6.68 1.85 18.62
CA VAL A 52 6.65 1.38 17.23
C VAL A 52 6.43 2.51 16.24
N ILE A 53 5.59 3.51 16.58
CA ILE A 53 5.37 4.68 15.73
C ILE A 53 6.68 5.46 15.57
N ASN A 54 7.38 5.77 16.66
CA ASN A 54 8.64 6.51 16.61
C ASN A 54 9.75 5.71 15.90
N GLN A 55 9.83 4.40 16.11
CA GLN A 55 10.74 3.51 15.37
C GLN A 55 10.45 3.55 13.87
N SER A 56 9.17 3.47 13.48
CA SER A 56 8.74 3.51 12.07
C SER A 56 9.07 4.85 11.41
N ILE A 57 8.87 5.97 12.11
CA ILE A 57 9.26 7.30 11.61
C ILE A 57 10.77 7.34 11.35
N ASN A 58 11.58 6.87 12.30
CA ASN A 58 13.04 6.87 12.18
C ASN A 58 13.52 5.99 10.99
N ILE A 59 12.93 4.81 10.82
CA ILE A 59 13.24 3.93 9.67
C ILE A 59 12.88 4.64 8.37
N LYS A 60 11.68 5.23 8.26
CA LYS A 60 11.24 5.90 7.04
C LYS A 60 12.08 7.13 6.71
N GLU A 61 12.54 7.88 7.70
CA GLU A 61 13.46 9.01 7.52
C GLU A 61 14.83 8.57 6.96
N LYS A 62 15.35 7.43 7.44
CA LYS A 62 16.60 6.84 6.91
C LYS A 62 16.41 6.36 5.47
N ASN A 63 15.33 5.62 5.20
CA ASN A 63 15.06 5.04 3.89
C ASN A 63 14.79 6.12 2.83
N LYS A 64 14.21 7.27 3.18
CA LYS A 64 14.00 8.39 2.27
C LYS A 64 15.29 8.90 1.65
N LYS A 65 16.41 8.86 2.37
CA LYS A 65 17.74 9.30 1.88
C LYS A 65 18.30 8.36 0.81
N ILE A 66 17.86 7.10 0.77
CA ILE A 66 18.38 6.05 -0.12
C ILE A 66 17.56 5.94 -1.42
N ARG A 67 16.29 6.37 -1.41
CA ARG A 67 15.30 6.16 -2.48
C ARG A 67 15.20 7.31 -3.49
N TYR A 68 16.20 8.15 -3.63
CA TYR A 68 16.20 9.21 -4.64
C TYR A 68 16.30 8.61 -6.06
N GLY A 69 15.17 8.62 -6.80
CA GLY A 69 15.13 8.41 -8.24
C GLY A 69 14.26 7.28 -8.78
N ASP A 70 13.75 6.37 -7.97
CA ASP A 70 12.87 5.29 -8.43
C ASP A 70 11.43 5.44 -7.93
N GLU A 71 10.46 5.20 -8.82
CA GLU A 71 9.05 5.12 -8.46
C GLU A 71 8.87 3.90 -7.56
N TRP A 72 8.58 4.16 -6.28
CA TRP A 72 8.42 3.15 -5.27
C TRP A 72 6.94 2.97 -4.93
N LEU A 73 6.43 1.76 -5.10
CA LEU A 73 5.09 1.38 -4.69
C LEU A 73 5.13 0.68 -3.32
N PRO A 74 4.12 0.88 -2.45
CA PRO A 74 3.99 0.13 -1.20
C PRO A 74 4.01 -1.38 -1.42
N GLU A 75 4.51 -2.14 -0.45
CA GLU A 75 4.44 -3.60 -0.46
C GLU A 75 2.99 -4.04 -0.27
N PRO A 76 2.41 -4.81 -1.20
CA PRO A 76 1.01 -5.20 -1.14
C PRO A 76 0.75 -6.29 -0.10
N ILE A 77 -0.40 -6.23 0.59
CA ILE A 77 -0.84 -7.25 1.55
C ILE A 77 -2.19 -7.81 1.10
N ALA A 78 -2.29 -9.13 0.95
CA ALA A 78 -3.57 -9.80 0.70
C ALA A 78 -4.51 -9.61 1.90
N THR A 79 -5.71 -9.07 1.66
CA THR A 79 -6.69 -8.78 2.72
C THR A 79 -7.91 -9.72 2.69
N GLU A 80 -8.04 -10.58 1.69
CA GLU A 80 -9.07 -11.65 1.65
C GLU A 80 -8.69 -12.86 2.51
N GLU A 81 -7.41 -13.21 2.58
CA GLU A 81 -6.92 -14.34 3.35
C GLU A 81 -6.59 -13.90 4.77
N THR A 82 -7.55 -14.14 5.65
CA THR A 82 -7.45 -13.77 7.06
C THR A 82 -6.44 -14.67 7.78
N ASP A 83 -5.20 -14.28 7.85
CA ASP A 83 -4.42 -14.59 9.04
C ASP A 83 -5.05 -13.79 10.19
N LYS A 84 -5.79 -14.47 11.07
CA LYS A 84 -6.50 -13.86 12.21
C LYS A 84 -5.59 -13.08 13.17
N ALA A 85 -4.29 -13.13 12.93
CA ALA A 85 -3.24 -12.50 13.72
C ALA A 85 -3.08 -10.99 13.46
N ILE A 86 -3.47 -10.46 12.30
CA ILE A 86 -3.31 -9.04 11.95
C ILE A 86 -4.69 -8.38 11.90
N ARG A 87 -4.80 -7.17 12.45
CA ARG A 87 -6.01 -6.36 12.34
C ARG A 87 -6.08 -5.75 10.93
N LEU A 88 -6.53 -6.53 9.97
CA LEU A 88 -6.58 -6.12 8.56
C LEU A 88 -7.43 -4.87 8.33
N ASN A 89 -8.49 -4.68 9.11
CA ASN A 89 -9.35 -3.49 9.03
C ASN A 89 -8.61 -2.18 9.36
N ASP A 90 -7.49 -2.26 10.08
CA ASP A 90 -6.68 -1.11 10.45
C ASP A 90 -5.59 -0.80 9.40
N ILE A 91 -5.50 -1.60 8.33
CA ILE A 91 -4.57 -1.39 7.21
C ILE A 91 -5.18 -0.38 6.23
N ALA A 92 -4.38 0.58 5.78
CA ALA A 92 -4.81 1.57 4.80
C ALA A 92 -5.03 0.94 3.41
N ALA A 93 -6.02 1.45 2.68
CA ALA A 93 -6.22 1.10 1.27
C ALA A 93 -4.98 1.42 0.44
N TYR A 94 -4.72 0.62 -0.61
CA TYR A 94 -3.48 0.73 -1.40
C TYR A 94 -3.31 2.11 -2.05
N SER A 95 -4.36 2.66 -2.64
CA SER A 95 -4.34 4.01 -3.20
C SER A 95 -4.00 5.09 -2.16
N LEU A 96 -4.50 4.93 -0.92
CA LEU A 96 -4.14 5.83 0.17
C LEU A 96 -2.66 5.68 0.54
N LEU A 97 -2.11 4.47 0.60
CA LEU A 97 -0.69 4.25 0.89
C LEU A 97 0.21 4.95 -0.15
N ILE A 98 -0.16 4.90 -1.45
CA ILE A 98 0.55 5.61 -2.52
C ILE A 98 0.52 7.12 -2.28
N LEU A 99 -0.65 7.69 -1.98
CA LEU A 99 -0.78 9.12 -1.69
C LEU A 99 0.05 9.54 -0.47
N LEU A 100 0.08 8.70 0.55
CA LEU A 100 0.86 8.95 1.77
C LEU A 100 2.38 9.01 1.51
N GLU A 101 2.90 8.51 0.38
CA GLU A 101 4.32 8.67 0.01
C GLU A 101 4.70 10.13 -0.28
N LYS A 102 3.74 11.02 -0.59
CA LYS A 102 3.95 12.46 -0.76
C LYS A 102 4.22 13.19 0.56
N LEU A 103 3.90 12.58 1.68
CA LEU A 103 4.06 13.14 3.00
C LEU A 103 5.48 12.89 3.55
N ASN A 104 5.97 13.80 4.39
CA ASN A 104 7.12 13.45 5.20
C ASN A 104 6.71 12.45 6.32
N PRO A 105 7.65 11.73 6.94
CA PRO A 105 7.32 10.68 7.90
C PRO A 105 6.47 11.14 9.08
N LYS A 106 6.69 12.37 9.60
CA LYS A 106 5.89 12.93 10.70
C LYS A 106 4.49 13.35 10.25
N GLU A 107 4.36 14.00 9.09
CA GLU A 107 3.06 14.33 8.50
C GLU A 107 2.23 13.06 8.26
N ARG A 108 2.87 11.99 7.72
CA ARG A 108 2.23 10.70 7.50
C ARG A 108 1.77 10.06 8.81
N ALA A 109 2.62 10.04 9.84
CA ALA A 109 2.26 9.50 11.15
C ALA A 109 1.08 10.26 11.77
N VAL A 110 1.09 11.60 11.77
CA VAL A 110 -0.03 12.40 12.29
C VAL A 110 -1.31 12.15 11.52
N PHE A 111 -1.25 12.10 10.18
CA PHE A 111 -2.41 11.81 9.34
C PHE A 111 -3.03 10.45 9.66
N ILE A 112 -2.20 9.40 9.73
CA ILE A 112 -2.64 8.03 10.01
C ILE A 112 -3.24 7.93 11.43
N LEU A 113 -2.60 8.52 12.43
CA LEU A 113 -3.11 8.49 13.81
C LEU A 113 -4.45 9.22 13.92
N LYS A 114 -4.60 10.38 13.28
CA LYS A 114 -5.83 11.18 13.33
C LYS A 114 -6.96 10.59 12.51
N GLU A 115 -6.72 10.30 11.22
CA GLU A 115 -7.78 9.90 10.28
C GLU A 115 -8.02 8.38 10.28
N GLY A 116 -6.97 7.59 10.50
CA GLY A 116 -7.06 6.12 10.49
C GLY A 116 -7.41 5.55 11.86
N PHE A 117 -6.80 6.05 12.93
CA PHE A 117 -6.97 5.49 14.27
C PHE A 117 -7.80 6.38 15.22
N GLY A 118 -8.22 7.57 14.79
CA GLY A 118 -9.12 8.44 15.57
C GLY A 118 -8.50 9.13 16.79
N TYR A 119 -7.16 9.21 16.87
CA TYR A 119 -6.45 9.84 18.00
C TYR A 119 -6.81 11.32 18.14
N ALA A 120 -6.90 11.81 19.37
CA ALA A 120 -6.96 13.24 19.67
C ALA A 120 -5.58 13.90 19.42
N HIS A 121 -5.55 15.21 19.18
CA HIS A 121 -4.28 15.91 18.98
C HIS A 121 -3.36 15.89 20.20
N GLU A 122 -3.95 15.80 21.37
CA GLU A 122 -3.27 15.65 22.67
C GLU A 122 -2.53 14.32 22.73
N GLU A 123 -3.19 13.22 22.35
CA GLU A 123 -2.61 11.89 22.28
C GLU A 123 -1.49 11.80 21.22
N ILE A 124 -1.71 12.42 20.05
CA ILE A 124 -0.71 12.48 18.98
C ILE A 124 0.53 13.27 19.44
N ALA A 125 0.32 14.37 20.13
CA ALA A 125 1.39 15.21 20.69
C ALA A 125 2.24 14.42 21.70
N GLU A 126 1.60 13.63 22.56
CA GLU A 126 2.28 12.74 23.50
C GLU A 126 3.09 11.66 22.77
N VAL A 127 2.49 10.97 21.79
CA VAL A 127 3.15 9.91 21.00
C VAL A 127 4.39 10.44 20.30
N LEU A 128 4.31 11.62 19.69
CA LEU A 128 5.41 12.22 18.92
C LEU A 128 6.36 13.08 19.75
N SER A 129 6.13 13.21 21.06
CA SER A 129 6.87 14.11 21.94
C SER A 129 6.92 15.56 21.39
N ALA A 130 5.75 16.06 20.97
CA ALA A 130 5.54 17.34 20.30
C ALA A 130 4.47 18.16 21.03
N THR A 131 4.21 19.38 20.58
CA THR A 131 3.08 20.17 21.08
C THR A 131 1.79 19.85 20.32
N VAL A 132 0.64 20.08 20.96
CA VAL A 132 -0.69 19.93 20.34
C VAL A 132 -0.80 20.81 19.09
N GLU A 133 -0.27 22.02 19.14
CA GLU A 133 -0.25 22.94 18.01
C GLU A 133 0.58 22.40 16.84
N ASN A 134 1.75 21.80 17.12
CA ASN A 134 2.57 21.14 16.10
C ASN A 134 1.80 19.97 15.45
N SER A 135 1.08 19.17 16.23
CA SER A 135 0.21 18.11 15.70
C SER A 135 -0.84 18.65 14.73
N ARG A 136 -1.53 19.77 15.07
CA ARG A 136 -2.49 20.43 14.20
C ARG A 136 -1.85 20.96 12.91
N GLN A 137 -0.69 21.59 13.01
CA GLN A 137 0.06 22.11 11.86
C GLN A 137 0.51 20.99 10.91
N LEU A 138 1.02 19.87 11.45
CA LEU A 138 1.43 18.71 10.65
C LEU A 138 0.23 18.11 9.91
N LEU A 139 -0.93 17.96 10.57
CA LEU A 139 -2.15 17.48 9.92
C LEU A 139 -2.61 18.42 8.81
N SER A 140 -2.61 19.74 9.05
CA SER A 140 -2.98 20.74 8.05
C SER A 140 -2.09 20.66 6.81
N ARG A 141 -0.76 20.51 7.00
CA ARG A 141 0.19 20.32 5.90
C ARG A 141 -0.06 19.01 5.15
N ALA A 142 -0.31 17.91 5.89
CA ALA A 142 -0.63 16.62 5.30
C ALA A 142 -1.87 16.70 4.40
N ARG A 143 -3.00 17.23 4.92
CA ARG A 143 -4.24 17.39 4.18
C ARG A 143 -4.03 18.23 2.91
N ARG A 144 -3.38 19.39 3.01
CA ARG A 144 -3.10 20.25 1.84
C ARG A 144 -2.30 19.54 0.75
N LYS A 145 -1.34 18.68 1.12
CA LYS A 145 -0.56 17.91 0.15
C LYS A 145 -1.40 16.79 -0.50
N LEU A 146 -2.35 16.22 0.22
CA LEU A 146 -3.22 15.15 -0.26
C LEU A 146 -4.44 15.71 -1.03
N ASP A 147 -4.99 16.86 -0.65
CA ASP A 147 -6.15 17.50 -1.32
C ASP A 147 -5.83 17.93 -2.75
N ALA A 148 -4.55 18.13 -3.08
CA ALA A 148 -4.11 18.40 -4.45
C ALA A 148 -4.40 17.22 -5.40
N ASP A 149 -4.62 16.00 -4.87
CA ASP A 149 -4.94 14.78 -5.62
C ASP A 149 -6.29 14.20 -5.15
N LYS A 150 -7.39 14.77 -5.59
CA LYS A 150 -8.77 14.43 -5.20
C LYS A 150 -9.28 13.03 -5.57
N GLN A 151 -8.42 12.05 -5.82
CA GLN A 151 -8.83 10.71 -6.28
C GLN A 151 -8.79 9.62 -5.20
N VAL A 152 -9.02 9.94 -3.93
CA VAL A 152 -9.22 8.88 -2.92
C VAL A 152 -10.64 8.35 -3.02
N SER A 153 -10.82 7.29 -3.79
CA SER A 153 -12.08 6.55 -3.84
C SER A 153 -12.36 5.93 -2.46
N ARG A 154 -13.56 6.15 -1.92
CA ARG A 154 -14.06 5.41 -0.76
C ARG A 154 -14.10 3.92 -1.13
N LEU A 155 -13.74 3.05 -0.16
CA LEU A 155 -13.82 1.59 -0.25
C LEU A 155 -15.15 1.16 -0.91
N GLU A 156 -15.09 0.72 -2.16
CA GLU A 156 -16.22 0.16 -2.87
C GLU A 156 -16.08 -1.36 -2.95
N LYS A 157 -17.23 -2.06 -2.98
CA LYS A 157 -17.28 -3.52 -3.14
C LYS A 157 -16.49 -3.95 -4.36
N PRO A 158 -15.83 -5.12 -4.33
CA PRO A 158 -15.02 -5.61 -5.43
C PRO A 158 -15.85 -5.68 -6.71
N ARG A 159 -15.43 -4.93 -7.74
CA ARG A 159 -16.08 -4.87 -9.06
C ARG A 159 -15.55 -6.00 -9.93
N GLN A 160 -15.78 -7.23 -9.50
CA GLN A 160 -15.27 -8.44 -10.19
C GLN A 160 -15.66 -8.50 -11.68
N LEU A 161 -16.89 -8.15 -11.99
CA LEU A 161 -17.37 -8.16 -13.37
C LEU A 161 -16.62 -7.15 -14.26
N LEU A 162 -16.39 -5.94 -13.75
CA LEU A 162 -15.65 -4.90 -14.48
C LEU A 162 -14.20 -5.32 -14.74
N LEU A 163 -13.55 -5.94 -13.75
CA LEU A 163 -12.18 -6.44 -13.93
C LEU A 163 -12.11 -7.64 -14.88
N GLN A 164 -13.13 -8.49 -14.91
CA GLN A 164 -13.20 -9.56 -15.92
C GLN A 164 -13.33 -8.97 -17.34
N GLN A 165 -14.19 -7.96 -17.53
CA GLN A 165 -14.31 -7.24 -18.79
C GLN A 165 -13.01 -6.55 -19.18
N PHE A 166 -12.32 -5.90 -18.24
CA PHE A 166 -11.00 -5.31 -18.47
C PHE A 166 -9.98 -6.36 -18.95
N LEU A 167 -9.87 -7.48 -18.24
CA LEU A 167 -8.93 -8.53 -18.60
C LEU A 167 -9.22 -9.11 -19.99
N GLN A 168 -10.49 -9.32 -20.32
CA GLN A 168 -10.91 -9.80 -21.64
C GLN A 168 -10.59 -8.76 -22.73
N ALA A 169 -10.89 -7.47 -22.49
CA ALA A 169 -10.61 -6.41 -23.46
C ALA A 169 -9.09 -6.26 -23.73
N VAL A 170 -8.24 -6.43 -22.72
CA VAL A 170 -6.79 -6.44 -22.91
C VAL A 170 -6.35 -7.65 -23.75
N ARG A 171 -6.92 -8.82 -23.52
CA ARG A 171 -6.64 -10.05 -24.29
C ARG A 171 -7.01 -9.92 -25.76
N ASP A 172 -8.21 -9.40 -26.01
CA ASP A 172 -8.79 -9.27 -27.36
C ASP A 172 -8.30 -8.02 -28.08
N LYS A 173 -7.53 -7.15 -27.42
CA LYS A 173 -7.08 -5.84 -27.90
C LYS A 173 -8.26 -4.93 -28.27
N ASP A 174 -9.33 -5.01 -27.49
CA ASP A 174 -10.55 -4.22 -27.69
C ASP A 174 -10.36 -2.81 -27.06
N ILE A 175 -9.89 -1.89 -27.91
CA ILE A 175 -9.65 -0.48 -27.53
C ILE A 175 -10.95 0.18 -27.05
N HIS A 176 -12.07 -0.07 -27.78
CA HIS A 176 -13.34 0.59 -27.48
C HIS A 176 -13.86 0.24 -26.08
N THR A 177 -13.82 -1.04 -25.72
CA THR A 177 -14.19 -1.48 -24.36
C THR A 177 -13.25 -0.87 -23.32
N LEU A 178 -11.94 -0.81 -23.57
CA LEU A 178 -10.99 -0.19 -22.63
C LEU A 178 -11.26 1.30 -22.44
N GLU A 179 -11.56 2.06 -23.49
CA GLU A 179 -11.92 3.49 -23.38
C GLU A 179 -13.17 3.72 -22.52
N HIS A 180 -14.12 2.78 -22.53
CA HIS A 180 -15.29 2.83 -21.66
C HIS A 180 -14.99 2.49 -20.19
N LEU A 181 -14.06 1.56 -19.95
CA LEU A 181 -13.71 1.09 -18.61
C LEU A 181 -12.70 1.98 -17.87
N LEU A 182 -11.86 2.71 -18.61
CA LEU A 182 -10.80 3.57 -18.05
C LEU A 182 -11.25 5.03 -17.99
N THR A 183 -10.65 5.80 -17.06
CA THR A 183 -10.78 7.27 -17.09
C THR A 183 -9.84 7.86 -18.15
N GLU A 184 -10.15 9.07 -18.65
CA GLU A 184 -9.27 9.76 -19.61
C GLU A 184 -7.88 10.06 -19.04
N ASP A 185 -7.82 10.35 -17.74
CA ASP A 185 -6.61 10.66 -16.97
C ASP A 185 -6.03 9.45 -16.23
N ILE A 186 -6.36 8.22 -16.69
CA ILE A 186 -5.85 6.97 -16.11
C ILE A 186 -4.35 7.03 -15.81
N GLN A 187 -3.94 6.57 -14.63
CA GLN A 187 -2.56 6.49 -14.20
C GLN A 187 -2.10 5.03 -14.18
N TYR A 188 -0.94 4.78 -14.75
CA TYR A 188 -0.26 3.48 -14.68
C TYR A 188 1.08 3.66 -13.99
N SER A 189 1.35 2.81 -12.99
CA SER A 189 2.64 2.79 -12.30
C SER A 189 3.15 1.36 -12.21
N ALA A 190 4.49 1.20 -12.27
CA ALA A 190 5.12 -0.11 -12.14
C ALA A 190 6.44 -0.01 -11.34
N ASP A 191 6.57 -0.90 -10.35
CA ASP A 191 7.73 -0.98 -9.47
C ASP A 191 8.42 -2.35 -9.57
N GLY A 192 9.68 -2.35 -10.00
CA GLY A 192 10.55 -3.52 -10.12
C GLY A 192 11.57 -3.66 -9.00
N GLY A 193 11.59 -2.76 -8.00
CA GLY A 193 12.49 -2.80 -6.87
C GLY A 193 13.99 -2.69 -7.22
N GLY A 194 14.29 -2.18 -8.41
CA GLY A 194 15.69 -2.16 -8.91
C GLY A 194 16.20 -3.51 -9.44
N ALA A 195 15.59 -4.62 -9.08
CA ALA A 195 15.94 -5.96 -9.57
C ALA A 195 15.31 -6.29 -10.93
N ILE A 196 14.11 -5.78 -11.20
CA ILE A 196 13.35 -6.01 -12.43
C ILE A 196 13.22 -4.69 -13.20
N LYS A 197 13.71 -4.68 -14.44
CA LYS A 197 13.52 -3.54 -15.34
C LYS A 197 12.10 -3.57 -15.90
N VAL A 198 11.28 -2.60 -15.52
CA VAL A 198 9.91 -2.42 -16.04
C VAL A 198 9.91 -1.71 -17.39
N VAL A 199 8.87 -1.94 -18.21
CA VAL A 199 8.74 -1.30 -19.54
C VAL A 199 8.56 0.21 -19.40
N ALA A 200 7.67 0.63 -18.49
CA ALA A 200 7.49 2.01 -18.08
C ALA A 200 7.28 2.05 -16.57
N LYS A 201 7.90 3.00 -15.88
CA LYS A 201 7.70 3.21 -14.43
C LYS A 201 6.40 3.94 -14.17
N HIS A 202 6.12 4.95 -14.99
CA HIS A 202 4.89 5.74 -14.95
C HIS A 202 4.42 6.05 -16.36
N CYS A 203 3.10 6.03 -16.55
CA CYS A 203 2.43 6.40 -17.78
C CYS A 203 1.04 6.97 -17.44
N SER A 204 0.58 7.98 -18.15
CA SER A 204 -0.72 8.61 -17.93
C SER A 204 -1.42 8.94 -19.24
N GLY A 205 -2.75 8.98 -19.19
CA GLY A 205 -3.58 9.19 -20.37
C GLY A 205 -4.05 7.88 -21.00
N ILE A 206 -5.28 7.90 -21.50
CA ILE A 206 -5.99 6.69 -21.93
C ILE A 206 -5.27 5.97 -23.08
N LYS A 207 -4.81 6.71 -24.08
CA LYS A 207 -4.15 6.14 -25.26
C LYS A 207 -2.82 5.49 -24.91
N GLU A 208 -1.97 6.22 -24.22
CA GLU A 208 -0.64 5.77 -23.82
C GLU A 208 -0.72 4.55 -22.90
N VAL A 209 -1.70 4.53 -21.99
CA VAL A 209 -1.91 3.40 -21.09
C VAL A 209 -2.44 2.18 -21.84
N ILE A 210 -3.38 2.33 -22.78
CA ILE A 210 -3.89 1.21 -23.59
C ILE A 210 -2.76 0.59 -24.42
N ASP A 211 -1.95 1.41 -25.09
CA ASP A 211 -0.80 0.93 -25.87
C ASP A 211 0.20 0.15 -24.99
N LEU A 212 0.47 0.67 -23.79
CA LEU A 212 1.34 0.02 -22.82
C LEU A 212 0.74 -1.30 -22.31
N LEU A 213 -0.56 -1.35 -22.02
CA LEU A 213 -1.24 -2.57 -21.59
C LEU A 213 -1.12 -3.68 -22.63
N PHE A 214 -1.33 -3.38 -23.91
CA PHE A 214 -1.19 -4.37 -24.99
C PHE A 214 0.25 -4.85 -25.14
N LEU A 215 1.22 -3.94 -25.04
CA LEU A 215 2.64 -4.29 -25.09
C LEU A 215 3.04 -5.21 -23.94
N VAL A 216 2.66 -4.86 -22.70
CA VAL A 216 2.97 -5.63 -21.49
C VAL A 216 2.26 -6.98 -21.50
N TYR A 217 0.97 -7.01 -21.91
CA TYR A 217 0.23 -8.24 -22.02
C TYR A 217 0.89 -9.20 -23.02
N THR A 218 1.16 -8.74 -24.23
CA THR A 218 1.74 -9.58 -25.29
C THR A 218 3.11 -10.14 -24.92
N ARG A 219 3.94 -9.34 -24.24
CA ARG A 219 5.31 -9.74 -23.90
C ARG A 219 5.42 -10.59 -22.64
N PHE A 220 4.55 -10.36 -21.65
CA PHE A 220 4.79 -10.89 -20.30
C PHE A 220 3.59 -11.62 -19.69
N GLN A 221 2.35 -11.32 -20.08
CA GLN A 221 1.15 -11.79 -19.38
C GLN A 221 0.34 -12.83 -20.16
N ALA A 222 0.51 -12.96 -21.48
CA ALA A 222 -0.32 -13.81 -22.34
C ALA A 222 -0.37 -15.29 -21.92
N THR A 223 0.70 -15.79 -21.30
CA THR A 223 0.80 -17.19 -20.83
C THR A 223 0.65 -17.32 -19.31
N ALA A 224 0.29 -16.23 -18.63
CA ALA A 224 0.18 -16.25 -17.17
C ALA A 224 -1.17 -16.81 -16.71
N THR A 225 -1.15 -17.54 -15.60
CA THR A 225 -2.37 -17.83 -14.84
C THR A 225 -2.71 -16.61 -14.01
N VAL A 226 -3.93 -16.08 -14.14
CA VAL A 226 -4.40 -14.88 -13.45
C VAL A 226 -5.38 -15.26 -12.36
N VAL A 227 -5.10 -14.83 -11.13
CA VAL A 227 -5.95 -15.10 -9.97
C VAL A 227 -6.48 -13.78 -9.42
N PRO A 228 -7.81 -13.56 -9.39
CA PRO A 228 -8.38 -12.39 -8.75
C PRO A 228 -8.21 -12.47 -7.23
N THR A 229 -7.98 -11.33 -6.59
CA THR A 229 -7.80 -11.21 -5.13
C THR A 229 -8.13 -9.80 -4.66
N VAL A 230 -8.07 -9.58 -3.35
CA VAL A 230 -8.15 -8.24 -2.74
C VAL A 230 -6.85 -7.94 -2.00
N VAL A 231 -6.23 -6.83 -2.34
CA VAL A 231 -4.98 -6.35 -1.77
C VAL A 231 -5.20 -4.99 -1.15
N ASN A 232 -4.89 -4.84 0.14
CA ASN A 232 -5.12 -3.58 0.87
C ASN A 232 -6.53 -3.01 0.61
N HIS A 233 -7.54 -3.87 0.71
CA HIS A 233 -8.96 -3.56 0.47
C HIS A 233 -9.31 -3.13 -0.97
N GLN A 234 -8.41 -3.26 -1.93
CA GLN A 234 -8.65 -2.96 -3.34
C GLN A 234 -8.58 -4.21 -4.21
N PRO A 235 -9.43 -4.30 -5.25
CA PRO A 235 -9.39 -5.41 -6.20
C PRO A 235 -8.04 -5.48 -6.90
N ALA A 236 -7.53 -6.70 -7.08
CA ALA A 236 -6.24 -6.95 -7.71
C ALA A 236 -6.24 -8.24 -8.51
N PHE A 237 -5.27 -8.37 -9.41
CA PHE A 237 -4.90 -9.61 -10.06
C PHE A 237 -3.49 -10.03 -9.66
N LEU A 238 -3.33 -11.32 -9.34
CA LEU A 238 -2.04 -11.96 -9.17
C LEU A 238 -1.73 -12.76 -10.45
N TYR A 239 -0.55 -12.52 -11.04
CA TYR A 239 -0.12 -13.19 -12.25
C TYR A 239 0.97 -14.20 -11.93
N TYR A 240 0.70 -15.46 -12.25
CA TYR A 240 1.62 -16.56 -12.01
C TYR A 240 2.17 -17.12 -13.31
N ARG A 241 3.45 -17.47 -13.29
CA ARG A 241 4.06 -18.32 -14.32
C ARG A 241 4.44 -19.64 -13.64
N LYS A 242 3.73 -20.71 -14.01
CA LYS A 242 3.68 -21.93 -13.20
C LYS A 242 3.15 -21.57 -11.79
N GLU A 243 3.86 -21.95 -10.73
CA GLU A 243 3.48 -21.63 -9.34
C GLU A 243 4.11 -20.32 -8.82
N GLN A 244 4.96 -19.65 -9.62
CA GLN A 244 5.69 -18.47 -9.21
C GLN A 244 4.91 -17.20 -9.52
N LEU A 245 4.57 -16.41 -8.47
CA LEU A 245 4.04 -15.07 -8.60
C LEU A 245 5.12 -14.13 -9.15
N PHE A 246 4.78 -13.37 -10.21
CA PHE A 246 5.70 -12.39 -10.79
C PHE A 246 5.12 -11.00 -10.93
N LEU A 247 3.82 -10.82 -10.72
CA LEU A 247 3.15 -9.52 -10.79
C LEU A 247 1.92 -9.52 -9.89
N CYS A 248 1.78 -8.46 -9.09
CA CYS A 248 0.54 -8.04 -8.42
C CYS A 248 0.07 -6.75 -9.08
N GLN A 249 -1.10 -6.77 -9.74
CA GLN A 249 -1.72 -5.63 -10.41
C GLN A 249 -2.93 -5.18 -9.60
N ILE A 250 -2.88 -3.96 -9.07
CA ILE A 250 -3.87 -3.42 -8.14
C ILE A 250 -4.59 -2.25 -8.81
N PHE A 251 -5.93 -2.21 -8.66
CA PHE A 251 -6.79 -1.25 -9.36
C PHE A 251 -7.37 -0.22 -8.41
N GLY A 252 -7.25 1.07 -8.80
CA GLY A 252 -7.96 2.18 -8.19
C GLY A 252 -9.11 2.62 -9.10
N PHE A 253 -10.19 3.13 -8.50
CA PHE A 253 -11.41 3.53 -9.20
C PHE A 253 -11.75 4.98 -8.92
N SER A 254 -12.34 5.64 -9.91
CA SER A 254 -12.95 6.95 -9.79
C SER A 254 -14.35 6.86 -9.16
N SER A 255 -14.92 7.99 -8.81
CA SER A 255 -16.27 8.07 -8.19
C SER A 255 -17.40 7.58 -9.09
N ASP A 256 -17.23 7.69 -10.42
CA ASP A 256 -18.15 7.17 -11.43
C ASP A 256 -17.91 5.69 -11.75
N GLY A 257 -16.91 5.08 -11.14
CA GLY A 257 -16.66 3.65 -11.15
C GLY A 257 -15.80 3.14 -12.26
N LYS A 258 -15.15 3.99 -13.00
CA LYS A 258 -14.13 3.62 -13.97
C LYS A 258 -12.79 3.33 -13.29
N ILE A 259 -11.93 2.57 -13.95
CA ILE A 259 -10.55 2.36 -13.49
C ILE A 259 -9.76 3.65 -13.72
N SER A 260 -9.25 4.24 -12.64
CA SER A 260 -8.45 5.47 -12.67
C SER A 260 -6.97 5.24 -12.37
N GLN A 261 -6.63 4.07 -11.78
CA GLN A 261 -5.25 3.72 -11.44
C GLN A 261 -5.00 2.24 -11.67
N ILE A 262 -3.84 1.91 -12.23
CA ILE A 262 -3.31 0.55 -12.37
C ILE A 262 -1.89 0.56 -11.80
N ASN A 263 -1.72 -0.12 -10.66
CA ASN A 263 -0.44 -0.18 -9.96
C ASN A 263 0.13 -1.60 -10.05
N ASN A 264 1.34 -1.73 -10.58
CA ASN A 264 1.97 -3.01 -10.88
C ASN A 264 3.21 -3.22 -10.02
N VAL A 265 3.14 -4.12 -9.08
CA VAL A 265 4.28 -4.53 -8.26
C VAL A 265 4.87 -5.79 -8.88
N VAL A 266 6.10 -5.69 -9.40
CA VAL A 266 6.87 -6.80 -9.97
C VAL A 266 8.17 -7.07 -9.19
N ASP A 267 8.43 -6.32 -8.14
CA ASP A 267 9.56 -6.54 -7.23
C ASP A 267 9.39 -7.89 -6.49
N PRO A 268 10.28 -8.88 -6.72
CA PRO A 268 10.16 -10.18 -6.08
C PRO A 268 10.22 -10.12 -4.55
N GLN A 269 10.90 -9.11 -3.98
CA GLN A 269 10.99 -8.96 -2.53
C GLN A 269 9.64 -8.58 -1.94
N LYS A 270 8.90 -7.67 -2.60
CA LYS A 270 7.56 -7.22 -2.19
C LYS A 270 6.47 -8.28 -2.42
N LEU A 271 6.74 -9.27 -3.26
CA LEU A 271 5.79 -10.34 -3.57
C LEU A 271 5.95 -11.59 -2.71
N LYS A 272 6.97 -11.67 -1.86
CA LYS A 272 7.25 -12.83 -1.00
C LYS A 272 6.11 -13.19 -0.02
N GLY A 273 5.30 -12.21 0.36
CA GLY A 273 4.19 -12.40 1.30
C GLY A 273 2.99 -13.15 0.74
N PHE A 274 2.96 -13.40 -0.58
CA PHE A 274 1.86 -14.11 -1.23
C PHE A 274 2.11 -15.60 -1.32
N LYS A 275 1.02 -16.39 -1.27
CA LYS A 275 1.10 -17.86 -1.44
C LYS A 275 1.50 -18.24 -2.87
N PRO A 276 2.09 -19.45 -3.06
CA PRO A 276 2.29 -20.02 -4.38
C PRO A 276 0.99 -20.08 -5.18
N GLY A 277 1.10 -20.01 -6.51
CA GLY A 277 -0.04 -20.08 -7.41
C GLY A 277 -0.72 -21.46 -7.41
N PRO A 278 -1.92 -21.52 -8.01
CA PRO A 278 -2.63 -22.79 -8.17
C PRO A 278 -1.77 -23.77 -8.99
N ARG A 279 -1.73 -25.01 -8.55
CA ARG A 279 -1.15 -26.11 -9.36
C ARG A 279 -2.02 -26.31 -10.59
N THR A 280 -1.43 -26.15 -11.76
CA THR A 280 -2.06 -26.44 -13.04
C THR A 280 -2.06 -27.93 -13.31
#